data_8102947ca94a35a0221f6eeadd612f36
#
_entry.id   8102947ca94a35a0221f6eeadd612f36
#
_cell.length_a   1.000
_cell.length_b   1.000
_cell.length_c   1.000
_cell.angle_alpha   90.00
_cell.angle_beta   90.00
_cell.angle_gamma   90.00
#
_symmetry.space_group_name_H-M   'P 1'
#
loop_
_entity.id
_entity.type
_entity.pdbx_description
1 polymer ?
#
loop_
_entity_poly.entity_id
_entity_poly.type
_entity_poly.pdbx_seq_one_letter_code
_entity_poly.pdbx_strand_id
1 'polypeptide(L)'
;LGDVYKRQIEAYQPQYSMVDRKWEQLIRWACAQEMGVMTYGTLGGGILTGKYRELKEYGVDDNRNRFYPYFKEPLFSKVMLLLRTMDQISEERNVPLSQIALNWTLQRPFISSCIIGAQSRDKIEENCKVFEWKLSDDEMQLLEQALKKTII
;
A
#
# COMPACT_ATOMS: atom_id res chain seq x y z
N LEU A 1 5.85 -11.80 -32.65
CA LEU A 1 4.36 -11.81 -32.49
C LEU A 1 3.79 -13.23 -32.28
N GLY A 2 4.41 -14.26 -32.85
CA GLY A 2 3.93 -15.65 -32.71
C GLY A 2 4.03 -16.21 -31.28
N ASP A 3 4.99 -15.74 -30.46
CA ASP A 3 5.16 -16.20 -29.07
C ASP A 3 4.18 -15.56 -28.09
N VAL A 4 3.69 -14.36 -28.38
CA VAL A 4 2.70 -13.65 -27.52
C VAL A 4 1.36 -14.39 -27.50
N TYR A 5 0.99 -15.06 -28.59
CA TYR A 5 -0.25 -15.84 -28.67
C TYR A 5 -0.12 -17.26 -28.10
N LYS A 6 1.09 -17.71 -27.80
CA LYS A 6 1.34 -19.08 -27.32
C LYS A 6 1.66 -19.16 -25.83
N ARG A 7 1.94 -18.03 -25.17
CA ARG A 7 2.27 -17.98 -23.74
C ARG A 7 1.30 -17.07 -23.02
N GLN A 8 0.66 -17.62 -22.01
CA GLN A 8 -0.21 -16.89 -21.13
C GLN A 8 0.64 -16.00 -20.21
N ILE A 9 0.12 -14.79 -19.91
CA ILE A 9 0.70 -13.95 -18.87
C ILE A 9 0.37 -14.59 -17.50
N GLU A 10 1.38 -14.94 -16.74
CA GLU A 10 1.24 -15.63 -15.47
C GLU A 10 1.23 -14.68 -14.26
N ALA A 11 1.82 -13.48 -14.44
CA ALA A 11 1.91 -12.51 -13.37
C ALA A 11 1.67 -11.08 -13.87
N TYR A 12 1.00 -10.28 -13.04
CA TYR A 12 0.75 -8.86 -13.23
C TYR A 12 1.34 -8.08 -12.06
N GLN A 13 2.13 -7.04 -12.36
CA GLN A 13 2.82 -6.24 -11.35
C GLN A 13 2.36 -4.78 -11.40
N PRO A 14 1.22 -4.43 -10.76
CA PRO A 14 0.70 -3.07 -10.70
C PRO A 14 1.21 -2.30 -9.48
N GLN A 15 1.15 -0.96 -9.57
CA GLN A 15 1.18 -0.12 -8.38
C GLN A 15 -0.15 -0.23 -7.64
N TYR A 16 -0.09 -0.54 -6.34
CA TYR A 16 -1.28 -0.62 -5.49
C TYR A 16 -0.93 -0.40 -4.02
N SER A 17 -1.72 0.41 -3.34
CA SER A 17 -1.62 0.68 -1.91
C SER A 17 -2.94 1.21 -1.37
N MET A 18 -3.04 1.44 -0.06
CA MET A 18 -4.19 2.13 0.55
C MET A 18 -4.49 3.47 -0.12
N VAL A 19 -3.48 4.21 -0.55
CA VAL A 19 -3.60 5.55 -1.12
C VAL A 19 -3.56 5.58 -2.66
N ASP A 20 -3.31 4.45 -3.32
CA ASP A 20 -3.34 4.33 -4.77
C ASP A 20 -4.11 3.07 -5.19
N ARG A 21 -5.35 3.25 -5.56
CA ARG A 21 -6.27 2.15 -5.93
C ARG A 21 -6.75 2.24 -7.38
N LYS A 22 -6.14 3.11 -8.18
CA LYS A 22 -6.62 3.38 -9.56
C LYS A 22 -6.70 2.13 -10.44
N TRP A 23 -5.87 1.13 -10.19
CA TRP A 23 -5.82 -0.11 -10.96
C TRP A 23 -6.60 -1.27 -10.32
N GLU A 24 -7.33 -1.05 -9.24
CA GLU A 24 -7.97 -2.13 -8.50
C GLU A 24 -8.91 -2.98 -9.36
N GLN A 25 -9.68 -2.39 -10.26
CA GLN A 25 -10.57 -3.15 -11.16
C GLN A 25 -9.78 -4.07 -12.10
N LEU A 26 -8.66 -3.58 -12.67
CA LEU A 26 -7.79 -4.40 -13.52
C LEU A 26 -7.08 -5.50 -12.72
N ILE A 27 -6.67 -5.19 -11.48
CA ILE A 27 -6.07 -6.17 -10.56
C ILE A 27 -7.06 -7.30 -10.26
N ARG A 28 -8.32 -6.97 -9.95
CA ARG A 28 -9.39 -7.96 -9.72
C ARG A 28 -9.65 -8.80 -10.95
N TRP A 29 -9.67 -8.18 -12.12
CA TRP A 29 -9.80 -8.91 -13.40
C TRP A 29 -8.63 -9.87 -13.63
N ALA A 30 -7.39 -9.42 -13.43
CA ALA A 30 -6.20 -10.26 -13.58
C ALA A 30 -6.24 -11.48 -12.64
N CYS A 31 -6.61 -11.26 -11.38
CA CYS A 31 -6.80 -12.34 -10.42
C CYS A 31 -7.90 -13.33 -10.87
N ALA A 32 -9.00 -12.83 -11.42
CA ALA A 32 -10.08 -13.67 -11.96
C ALA A 32 -9.67 -14.47 -13.20
N GLN A 33 -8.58 -14.05 -13.88
CA GLN A 33 -7.93 -14.82 -14.97
C GLN A 33 -6.81 -15.71 -14.46
N GLU A 34 -6.76 -16.01 -13.16
CA GLU A 34 -5.75 -16.84 -12.49
C GLU A 34 -4.31 -16.32 -12.61
N MET A 35 -4.12 -15.03 -12.91
CA MET A 35 -2.81 -14.41 -12.91
C MET A 35 -2.37 -14.11 -11.46
N GLY A 36 -1.11 -14.38 -11.14
CA GLY A 36 -0.50 -13.90 -9.89
C GLY A 36 -0.39 -12.38 -9.88
N VAL A 37 -0.81 -11.73 -8.80
CA VAL A 37 -0.72 -10.27 -8.65
C VAL A 37 0.33 -9.91 -7.61
N MET A 38 1.41 -9.25 -8.06
CA MET A 38 2.49 -8.75 -7.20
C MET A 38 2.46 -7.23 -7.20
N THR A 39 2.04 -6.60 -6.10
CA THR A 39 1.93 -5.14 -6.04
C THR A 39 3.24 -4.48 -5.65
N TYR A 40 3.54 -3.30 -6.23
CA TYR A 40 4.63 -2.44 -5.78
C TYR A 40 4.09 -1.10 -5.28
N GLY A 41 4.97 -0.30 -4.65
CA GLY A 41 4.56 0.99 -4.08
C GLY A 41 3.59 0.87 -2.91
N THR A 42 3.52 -0.28 -2.26
CA THR A 42 2.55 -0.65 -1.22
C THR A 42 2.56 0.30 -0.01
N LEU A 43 3.69 0.92 0.29
CA LEU A 43 3.81 1.93 1.35
C LEU A 43 3.63 3.38 0.86
N GLY A 44 3.16 3.59 -0.39
CA GLY A 44 2.89 4.92 -0.95
C GLY A 44 4.11 5.84 -0.96
N GLY A 45 5.29 5.35 -1.38
CA GLY A 45 6.53 6.11 -1.31
C GLY A 45 7.02 6.38 0.12
N GLY A 46 6.52 5.60 1.09
CA GLY A 46 6.84 5.70 2.50
C GLY A 46 5.88 6.56 3.32
N ILE A 47 4.89 7.21 2.72
CA ILE A 47 3.95 8.07 3.47
C ILE A 47 3.12 7.25 4.48
N LEU A 48 2.78 6.01 4.14
CA LEU A 48 2.03 5.10 5.00
C LEU A 48 2.84 4.52 6.17
N THR A 49 4.14 4.83 6.26
CA THR A 49 4.95 4.47 7.43
C THR A 49 4.76 5.45 8.60
N GLY A 50 4.07 6.57 8.37
CA GLY A 50 3.91 7.62 9.36
C GLY A 50 5.16 8.48 9.62
N LYS A 51 6.24 8.27 8.89
CA LYS A 51 7.49 9.05 9.02
C LYS A 51 7.32 10.51 8.59
N TYR A 52 6.41 10.78 7.67
CA TYR A 52 6.20 12.08 7.07
C TYR A 52 4.89 12.67 7.60
N ARG A 53 4.97 13.44 8.70
CA ARG A 53 3.81 14.03 9.38
C ARG A 53 3.60 15.52 9.05
N GLU A 54 4.59 16.12 8.42
CA GLU A 54 4.56 17.51 8.02
C GLU A 54 4.81 17.62 6.52
N LEU A 55 4.09 18.55 5.88
CA LEU A 55 4.32 18.85 4.47
C LEU A 55 5.69 19.52 4.34
N LYS A 56 6.51 18.98 3.47
CA LYS A 56 7.84 19.54 3.15
C LYS A 56 7.97 19.68 1.65
N GLU A 57 8.73 20.68 1.25
CA GLU A 57 9.14 20.81 -0.14
C GLU A 57 10.28 19.82 -0.42
N TYR A 58 10.12 19.07 -1.50
CA TYR A 58 11.12 18.12 -1.99
C TYR A 58 11.72 18.66 -3.28
N GLY A 59 13.00 18.42 -3.50
CA GLY A 59 13.69 18.80 -4.72
C GLY A 59 13.03 18.23 -5.97
N VAL A 60 13.29 18.85 -7.13
CA VAL A 60 12.69 18.47 -8.41
C VAL A 60 12.99 17.02 -8.79
N ASP A 61 14.16 16.52 -8.42
CA ASP A 61 14.62 15.15 -8.70
C ASP A 61 14.20 14.14 -7.61
N ASP A 62 13.52 14.58 -6.56
CA ASP A 62 13.04 13.68 -5.51
C ASP A 62 11.85 12.87 -6.01
N ASN A 63 11.93 11.56 -5.88
CA ASN A 63 10.87 10.64 -6.30
C ASN A 63 9.52 10.92 -5.61
N ARG A 64 9.54 11.46 -4.37
CA ARG A 64 8.33 11.86 -3.65
C ARG A 64 7.60 12.99 -4.36
N ASN A 65 8.34 13.96 -4.88
CA ASN A 65 7.77 15.05 -5.65
C ASN A 65 7.30 14.59 -7.04
N ARG A 66 8.03 13.65 -7.66
CA ARG A 66 7.85 13.26 -9.07
C ARG A 66 6.77 12.20 -9.26
N PHE A 67 6.70 11.18 -8.38
CA PHE A 67 5.87 10.00 -8.58
C PHE A 67 4.75 9.82 -7.57
N TYR A 68 4.78 10.55 -6.43
CA TYR A 68 3.83 10.33 -5.35
C TYR A 68 3.05 11.61 -5.03
N PRO A 69 1.83 11.76 -5.58
CA PRO A 69 1.03 12.97 -5.39
C PRO A 69 0.61 13.20 -3.93
N TYR A 70 0.74 12.19 -3.08
CA TYR A 70 0.39 12.24 -1.66
C TYR A 70 1.30 13.14 -0.83
N PHE A 71 2.44 13.56 -1.36
CA PHE A 71 3.34 14.53 -0.74
C PHE A 71 3.02 15.98 -1.10
N LYS A 72 1.82 16.23 -1.67
CA LYS A 72 1.31 17.55 -2.04
C LYS A 72 -0.13 17.72 -1.58
N GLU A 73 -0.54 18.97 -1.32
CA GLU A 73 -1.94 19.26 -1.07
C GLU A 73 -2.81 19.09 -2.34
N PRO A 74 -4.07 18.74 -2.22
CA PRO A 74 -4.81 18.45 -0.98
C PRO A 74 -4.66 17.00 -0.48
N LEU A 75 -3.90 16.15 -1.20
CA LEU A 75 -3.81 14.72 -0.87
C LEU A 75 -3.01 14.46 0.40
N PHE A 76 -2.00 15.30 0.69
CA PHE A 76 -1.23 15.15 1.92
C PHE A 76 -2.12 15.24 3.16
N SER A 77 -2.94 16.28 3.26
CA SER A 77 -3.88 16.46 4.38
C SER A 77 -4.87 15.29 4.49
N LYS A 78 -5.34 14.76 3.37
CA LYS A 78 -6.22 13.59 3.35
C LYS A 78 -5.53 12.35 3.88
N VAL A 79 -4.28 12.11 3.48
CA VAL A 79 -3.49 10.99 4.00
C VAL A 79 -3.23 11.14 5.49
N MET A 80 -2.99 12.36 5.99
CA MET A 80 -2.84 12.58 7.45
C MET A 80 -4.08 12.18 8.24
N LEU A 81 -5.28 12.37 7.69
CA LEU A 81 -6.51 11.87 8.32
C LEU A 81 -6.57 10.34 8.35
N LEU A 82 -6.17 9.68 7.27
CA LEU A 82 -6.05 8.21 7.24
C LEU A 82 -5.03 7.71 8.28
N LEU A 83 -3.86 8.38 8.37
CA LEU A 83 -2.82 7.98 9.31
C LEU A 83 -3.29 8.06 10.77
N ARG A 84 -4.19 8.99 11.13
CA ARG A 84 -4.77 9.02 12.49
C ARG A 84 -5.55 7.75 12.83
N THR A 85 -6.30 7.21 11.87
CA THR A 85 -6.98 5.91 12.04
C THR A 85 -5.98 4.77 12.16
N MET A 86 -4.90 4.81 11.37
CA MET A 86 -3.83 3.82 11.48
C MET A 86 -3.08 3.93 12.80
N ASP A 87 -2.88 5.15 13.35
CA ASP A 87 -2.25 5.37 14.66
C ASP A 87 -3.04 4.67 15.78
N GLN A 88 -4.37 4.75 15.77
CA GLN A 88 -5.22 4.05 16.76
C GLN A 88 -4.95 2.54 16.75
N ILE A 89 -4.99 1.92 15.57
CA ILE A 89 -4.70 0.48 15.44
C ILE A 89 -3.25 0.17 15.84
N SER A 90 -2.31 1.04 15.47
CA SER A 90 -0.90 0.90 15.82
C SER A 90 -0.66 0.89 17.33
N GLU A 91 -1.32 1.79 18.06
CA GLU A 91 -1.25 1.88 19.52
C GLU A 91 -1.88 0.64 20.19
N GLU A 92 -3.09 0.24 19.75
CA GLU A 92 -3.79 -0.93 20.29
C GLU A 92 -3.03 -2.24 20.06
N ARG A 93 -2.41 -2.39 18.90
CA ARG A 93 -1.69 -3.61 18.50
C ARG A 93 -0.20 -3.58 18.85
N ASN A 94 0.33 -2.42 19.20
CA ASN A 94 1.78 -2.20 19.38
C ASN A 94 2.59 -2.62 18.14
N VAL A 95 2.14 -2.22 16.94
CA VAL A 95 2.78 -2.53 15.66
C VAL A 95 3.02 -1.26 14.85
N PRO A 96 4.06 -1.18 14.00
CA PRO A 96 4.29 -0.01 13.18
C PRO A 96 3.25 0.14 12.06
N LEU A 97 2.99 1.39 11.63
CA LEU A 97 2.04 1.68 10.56
C LEU A 97 2.37 0.97 9.25
N SER A 98 3.65 0.73 8.97
CA SER A 98 4.08 -0.04 7.80
C SER A 98 3.45 -1.43 7.77
N GLN A 99 3.39 -2.14 8.91
CA GLN A 99 2.77 -3.46 8.99
C GLN A 99 1.24 -3.39 8.81
N ILE A 100 0.59 -2.33 9.29
CA ILE A 100 -0.86 -2.12 9.05
C ILE A 100 -1.13 -1.95 7.55
N ALA A 101 -0.35 -1.11 6.86
CA ALA A 101 -0.49 -0.89 5.42
C ALA A 101 -0.23 -2.16 4.60
N LEU A 102 0.79 -2.93 4.98
CA LEU A 102 1.13 -4.20 4.36
C LEU A 102 0.04 -5.25 4.61
N ASN A 103 -0.42 -5.38 5.85
CA ASN A 103 -1.46 -6.32 6.24
C ASN A 103 -2.77 -6.03 5.50
N TRP A 104 -3.18 -4.74 5.44
CA TRP A 104 -4.34 -4.32 4.68
C TRP A 104 -4.24 -4.74 3.21
N THR A 105 -3.07 -4.61 2.58
CA THR A 105 -2.87 -5.01 1.18
C THR A 105 -2.85 -6.53 1.02
N LEU A 106 -2.11 -7.25 1.87
CA LEU A 106 -1.97 -8.71 1.80
C LEU A 106 -3.28 -9.46 2.10
N GLN A 107 -4.19 -8.86 2.87
CA GLN A 107 -5.50 -9.46 3.13
C GLN A 107 -6.51 -9.24 1.99
N ARG A 108 -6.13 -8.55 0.90
CA ARG A 108 -6.98 -8.49 -0.28
C ARG A 108 -6.92 -9.83 -1.02
N PRO A 109 -8.08 -10.48 -1.28
CA PRO A 109 -8.10 -11.81 -1.87
C PRO A 109 -7.56 -11.87 -3.31
N PHE A 110 -7.39 -10.70 -3.93
CA PHE A 110 -6.87 -10.54 -5.29
C PHE A 110 -5.38 -10.14 -5.34
N ILE A 111 -4.68 -10.13 -4.20
CA ILE A 111 -3.24 -9.84 -4.11
C ILE A 111 -2.49 -11.11 -3.71
N SER A 112 -1.51 -11.50 -4.51
CA SER A 112 -0.67 -12.67 -4.23
C SER A 112 0.57 -12.31 -3.41
N SER A 113 1.15 -11.11 -3.64
CA SER A 113 2.37 -10.68 -2.97
C SER A 113 2.54 -9.16 -3.01
N CYS A 114 3.32 -8.62 -2.07
CA CYS A 114 3.70 -7.21 -2.01
C CYS A 114 5.21 -7.07 -2.16
N ILE A 115 5.62 -6.23 -3.12
CA ILE A 115 7.02 -5.84 -3.29
C ILE A 115 7.26 -4.59 -2.45
N ILE A 116 8.20 -4.67 -1.53
CA ILE A 116 8.56 -3.56 -0.64
C ILE A 116 10.05 -3.27 -0.72
N GLY A 117 10.39 -1.98 -0.65
CA GLY A 117 11.78 -1.54 -0.48
C GLY A 117 12.19 -1.64 0.99
N ALA A 118 13.41 -2.09 1.24
CA ALA A 118 14.02 -2.06 2.56
C ALA A 118 15.45 -1.52 2.45
N GLN A 119 15.81 -0.62 3.37
CA GLN A 119 17.12 0.03 3.39
C GLN A 119 18.09 -0.58 4.41
N SER A 120 17.60 -1.45 5.30
CA SER A 120 18.40 -2.12 6.31
C SER A 120 17.80 -3.47 6.66
N ARG A 121 18.61 -4.34 7.26
CA ARG A 121 18.19 -5.64 7.76
C ARG A 121 17.06 -5.52 8.77
N ASP A 122 17.16 -4.59 9.72
CA ASP A 122 16.14 -4.40 10.75
C ASP A 122 14.78 -4.07 10.15
N LYS A 123 14.76 -3.26 9.06
CA LYS A 123 13.51 -2.94 8.35
C LYS A 123 12.93 -4.13 7.60
N ILE A 124 13.76 -5.03 7.10
CA ILE A 124 13.27 -6.28 6.49
C ILE A 124 12.65 -7.16 7.57
N GLU A 125 13.34 -7.37 8.68
CA GLU A 125 12.89 -8.18 9.80
C GLU A 125 11.58 -7.60 10.40
N GLU A 126 11.52 -6.27 10.58
CA GLU A 126 10.30 -5.59 11.04
C GLU A 126 9.12 -5.80 10.09
N ASN A 127 9.34 -5.65 8.78
CA ASN A 127 8.28 -5.82 7.79
C ASN A 127 7.82 -7.29 7.67
N CYS A 128 8.72 -8.26 7.84
CA CYS A 128 8.38 -9.68 7.80
C CYS A 128 7.44 -10.10 8.94
N LYS A 129 7.44 -9.39 10.06
CA LYS A 129 6.49 -9.64 11.17
C LYS A 129 5.02 -9.44 10.77
N VAL A 130 4.75 -8.83 9.62
CA VAL A 130 3.39 -8.74 9.08
C VAL A 130 2.70 -10.09 8.93
N PHE A 131 3.45 -11.18 8.78
CA PHE A 131 2.90 -12.55 8.67
C PHE A 131 2.55 -13.20 10.01
N GLU A 132 2.92 -12.57 11.13
CA GLU A 132 2.65 -13.08 12.48
C GLU A 132 1.24 -12.73 12.99
N TRP A 133 0.56 -11.79 12.33
CA TRP A 133 -0.74 -11.28 12.73
C TRP A 133 -1.59 -10.84 11.53
N LYS A 134 -2.87 -10.58 11.78
CA LYS A 134 -3.81 -10.05 10.77
C LYS A 134 -4.67 -8.95 11.36
N LEU A 135 -5.05 -7.99 10.52
CA LEU A 135 -6.11 -7.05 10.84
C LEU A 135 -7.42 -7.83 11.04
N SER A 136 -8.18 -7.47 12.07
CA SER A 136 -9.54 -7.98 12.25
C SER A 136 -10.50 -7.39 11.21
N ASP A 137 -11.68 -7.99 11.07
CA ASP A 137 -12.71 -7.46 10.16
C ASP A 137 -13.14 -6.05 10.55
N ASP A 138 -13.23 -5.75 11.85
CA ASP A 138 -13.58 -4.42 12.36
C ASP A 138 -12.48 -3.39 12.00
N GLU A 139 -11.21 -3.73 12.18
CA GLU A 139 -10.08 -2.87 11.80
C GLU A 139 -10.03 -2.64 10.29
N MET A 140 -10.29 -3.70 9.49
CA MET A 140 -10.40 -3.57 8.03
C MET A 140 -11.54 -2.65 7.63
N GLN A 141 -12.71 -2.76 8.28
CA GLN A 141 -13.85 -1.87 8.03
C GLN A 141 -13.55 -0.43 8.44
N LEU A 142 -12.89 -0.22 9.58
CA LEU A 142 -12.48 1.10 10.05
C LEU A 142 -11.56 1.79 9.04
N LEU A 143 -10.56 1.07 8.54
CA LEU A 143 -9.64 1.55 7.49
C LEU A 143 -10.37 1.86 6.19
N GLU A 144 -11.30 1.01 5.74
CA GLU A 144 -12.11 1.26 4.53
C GLU A 144 -13.00 2.49 4.67
N GLN A 145 -13.59 2.71 5.85
CA GLN A 145 -14.39 3.91 6.11
C GLN A 145 -13.52 5.19 6.08
N ALA A 146 -12.32 5.12 6.67
CA ALA A 146 -11.36 6.22 6.62
C ALA A 146 -10.94 6.51 5.17
N LEU A 147 -10.64 5.49 4.39
CA LEU A 147 -10.26 5.62 2.97
C LEU A 147 -11.37 6.25 2.14
N LYS A 148 -12.62 5.82 2.29
CA LYS A 148 -13.78 6.42 1.59
C LYS A 148 -13.97 7.90 1.90
N LYS A 149 -13.67 8.32 3.12
CA LYS A 149 -13.80 9.72 3.54
C LYS A 149 -12.65 10.60 3.09
N THR A 150 -11.47 10.02 2.82
CA THR A 150 -10.24 10.79 2.63
C THR A 150 -9.64 10.66 1.24
N ILE A 151 -9.59 9.47 0.69
CA ILE A 151 -8.83 9.18 -0.54
C ILE A 151 -9.75 8.90 -1.73
N ILE A 152 -10.85 8.22 -1.55
CA ILE A 152 -11.85 7.85 -2.56
C ILE A 152 -13.06 8.77 -2.41
#